data_bf3efb3770a4c4d9a2dbd30c47fc89ea
#
_entry.id   bf3efb3770a4c4d9a2dbd30c47fc89ea
#
_cell.length_a   1.000
_cell.length_b   1.000
_cell.length_c   1.000
_cell.angle_alpha   90.00
_cell.angle_beta   90.00
_cell.angle_gamma   90.00
#
_symmetry.space_group_name_H-M   'P 1'
#
loop_
_entity.id
_entity.type
_entity.pdbx_description
1 polymer ?
#
loop_
_entity_poly.entity_id
_entity_poly.type
_entity_poly.pdbx_seq_one_letter_code
_entity_poly.pdbx_strand_id
1 'polypeptide(L)'
;MRYDKQEVRESITPEDVFNLLTFFGGEPEENGNAIISKTICHGGDSRKLYYYTDTGLFHCYTHCNDTFDIFGLIQKVENFDNLNQAIQFAVNFFNLQNIIFDLEDSTKFKEDWEIFKRYDKTQIESKNQDKIILPEFDISILNYYPKLLIRDWQKQNISKEVCDYMGICIDPIGGNILIPHRDIDNRCVGIRQRTLIKELEASRKYKPWWDGKTLYNHPLMMNLYGIENAAQRIQDMQTAIVVESEKSVLQFQSYFGTANNICVAVCGSSISNYQFNILKNLGIQEMVVAFDRDFKNNDYEKIQEVQEKIAKVAKKFSPYVTVSVVFDNENLLGYKDSPLDKGKDIFNHLFSNRIVLK
;
A
#
# COMPACT_ATOMS: atom_id res chain seq x y z
N MET A 1 1.36 -7.56 -27.33
CA MET A 1 -0.06 -7.20 -27.39
C MET A 1 -0.17 -5.69 -27.56
N ARG A 2 -1.11 -5.20 -28.35
CA ARG A 2 -1.29 -3.77 -28.59
C ARG A 2 -2.57 -3.36 -27.86
N TYR A 3 -2.46 -2.54 -26.83
CA TYR A 3 -3.59 -2.05 -26.08
C TYR A 3 -4.14 -0.77 -26.73
N ASP A 4 -5.45 -0.58 -26.72
CA ASP A 4 -6.03 0.70 -27.12
C ASP A 4 -5.82 1.73 -26.02
N LYS A 5 -5.05 2.77 -26.33
CA LYS A 5 -4.68 3.82 -25.38
C LYS A 5 -5.92 4.53 -24.80
N GLN A 6 -6.94 4.74 -25.62
CA GLN A 6 -8.11 5.52 -25.24
C GLN A 6 -9.02 4.73 -24.30
N GLU A 7 -9.23 3.43 -24.58
CA GLU A 7 -10.01 2.55 -23.70
C GLU A 7 -9.35 2.35 -22.35
N VAL A 8 -8.02 2.14 -22.33
CA VAL A 8 -7.29 2.05 -21.06
C VAL A 8 -7.44 3.35 -20.27
N ARG A 9 -7.35 4.52 -20.92
CA ARG A 9 -7.51 5.80 -20.25
C ARG A 9 -8.92 6.01 -19.68
N GLU A 10 -9.96 5.66 -20.44
CA GLU A 10 -11.37 5.82 -20.03
C GLU A 10 -11.76 4.86 -18.88
N SER A 11 -11.02 3.77 -18.71
CA SER A 11 -11.23 2.80 -17.63
C SER A 11 -10.59 3.21 -16.30
N ILE A 12 -9.73 4.23 -16.30
CA ILE A 12 -9.02 4.71 -15.11
C ILE A 12 -9.84 5.79 -14.41
N THR A 13 -10.19 5.54 -13.16
CA THR A 13 -10.96 6.45 -12.32
C THR A 13 -10.05 7.48 -11.61
N PRO A 14 -10.58 8.62 -11.11
CA PRO A 14 -9.82 9.54 -10.26
C PRO A 14 -9.23 8.87 -9.01
N GLU A 15 -9.91 7.88 -8.43
CA GLU A 15 -9.40 7.08 -7.30
C GLU A 15 -8.18 6.26 -7.71
N ASP A 16 -8.18 5.69 -8.91
CA ASP A 16 -7.02 4.97 -9.46
C ASP A 16 -5.82 5.91 -9.65
N VAL A 17 -6.08 7.12 -10.13
CA VAL A 17 -5.04 8.16 -10.26
C VAL A 17 -4.49 8.56 -8.90
N PHE A 18 -5.34 8.74 -7.89
CA PHE A 18 -4.91 9.02 -6.53
C PHE A 18 -4.00 7.91 -5.99
N ASN A 19 -4.39 6.67 -6.22
CA ASN A 19 -3.62 5.49 -5.84
C ASN A 19 -2.26 5.42 -6.57
N LEU A 20 -2.23 5.73 -7.86
CA LEU A 20 -0.99 5.78 -8.64
C LEU A 20 -0.04 6.89 -8.15
N LEU A 21 -0.56 8.07 -7.85
CA LEU A 21 0.23 9.17 -7.29
C LEU A 21 0.81 8.82 -5.92
N THR A 22 0.00 8.15 -5.08
CA THR A 22 0.46 7.63 -3.79
C THR A 22 1.56 6.59 -3.98
N PHE A 23 1.37 5.70 -4.94
CA PHE A 23 2.35 4.68 -5.31
C PHE A 23 3.70 5.29 -5.70
N PHE A 24 3.68 6.35 -6.50
CA PHE A 24 4.89 7.08 -6.90
C PHE A 24 5.45 8.01 -5.80
N GLY A 25 4.88 8.01 -4.60
CA GLY A 25 5.33 8.85 -3.48
C GLY A 25 4.93 10.32 -3.61
N GLY A 26 3.91 10.61 -4.42
CA GLY A 26 3.42 11.95 -4.70
C GLY A 26 2.64 12.60 -3.56
N GLU A 27 2.27 11.86 -2.51
CA GLU A 27 1.45 12.36 -1.38
C GLU A 27 0.24 13.16 -1.87
N PRO A 28 -0.69 12.55 -2.64
CA PRO A 28 -1.78 13.28 -3.26
C PRO A 28 -2.80 13.78 -2.23
N GLU A 29 -3.42 14.94 -2.52
CA GLU A 29 -4.55 15.51 -1.80
C GLU A 29 -5.64 15.90 -2.79
N GLU A 30 -6.89 15.60 -2.47
CA GLU A 30 -8.04 16.07 -3.25
C GLU A 30 -8.33 17.55 -2.94
N ASN A 31 -8.51 18.36 -3.98
CA ASN A 31 -8.86 19.76 -3.86
C ASN A 31 -9.89 20.14 -4.95
N GLY A 32 -11.16 20.02 -4.62
CA GLY A 32 -12.26 20.26 -5.56
C GLY A 32 -12.18 19.34 -6.78
N ASN A 33 -12.02 19.91 -7.99
CA ASN A 33 -11.93 19.17 -9.24
C ASN A 33 -10.50 18.73 -9.59
N ALA A 34 -9.56 18.80 -8.65
CA ALA A 34 -8.18 18.43 -8.90
C ALA A 34 -7.61 17.57 -7.78
N ILE A 35 -6.66 16.69 -8.13
CA ILE A 35 -5.79 15.99 -7.20
C ILE A 35 -4.42 16.66 -7.28
N ILE A 36 -3.94 17.20 -6.17
CA ILE A 36 -2.65 17.91 -6.08
C ILE A 36 -1.62 16.98 -5.45
N SER A 37 -0.45 16.87 -6.06
CA SER A 37 0.62 16.02 -5.55
C SER A 37 1.99 16.67 -5.65
N LYS A 38 2.98 16.04 -5.06
CA LYS A 38 4.38 16.37 -5.29
C LYS A 38 4.72 16.23 -6.77
N THR A 39 5.71 17.00 -7.22
CA THR A 39 6.16 17.02 -8.62
C THR A 39 7.03 15.81 -8.96
N ILE A 40 6.47 14.61 -8.77
CA ILE A 40 7.12 13.31 -9.02
C ILE A 40 7.58 13.15 -10.47
N CYS A 41 6.93 13.84 -11.40
CA CYS A 41 7.27 13.81 -12.84
C CYS A 41 8.74 14.24 -13.16
N HIS A 42 9.43 14.86 -12.21
CA HIS A 42 10.85 15.20 -12.31
C HIS A 42 11.58 15.06 -10.96
N GLY A 43 11.03 14.26 -10.04
CA GLY A 43 11.64 13.97 -8.73
C GLY A 43 11.65 15.14 -7.75
N GLY A 44 10.75 16.13 -7.92
CA GLY A 44 10.64 17.30 -7.04
C GLY A 44 9.66 17.07 -5.87
N ASP A 45 9.91 17.77 -4.75
CA ASP A 45 9.08 17.69 -3.54
C ASP A 45 7.97 18.77 -3.47
N SER A 46 7.93 19.71 -4.43
CA SER A 46 6.92 20.78 -4.40
C SER A 46 5.55 20.26 -4.80
N ARG A 47 4.50 20.69 -4.10
CA ARG A 47 3.10 20.30 -4.38
C ARG A 47 2.53 21.14 -5.55
N LYS A 48 3.06 20.91 -6.75
CA LYS A 48 2.74 21.67 -7.96
C LYS A 48 2.44 20.77 -9.16
N LEU A 49 2.17 19.50 -8.95
CA LEU A 49 1.62 18.59 -9.94
C LEU A 49 0.11 18.44 -9.68
N TYR A 50 -0.70 18.86 -10.64
CA TYR A 50 -2.16 18.86 -10.58
C TYR A 50 -2.71 17.86 -11.58
N TYR A 51 -3.60 17.00 -11.15
CA TYR A 51 -4.45 16.20 -12.02
C TYR A 51 -5.86 16.76 -12.01
N TYR A 52 -6.36 17.14 -13.16
CA TYR A 52 -7.70 17.66 -13.33
C TYR A 52 -8.67 16.55 -13.70
N THR A 53 -9.65 16.28 -12.82
CA THR A 53 -10.57 15.16 -12.96
C THR A 53 -11.55 15.30 -14.11
N ASP A 54 -11.82 16.53 -14.56
CA ASP A 54 -12.69 16.86 -15.70
C ASP A 54 -12.02 16.58 -17.05
N THR A 55 -10.71 16.81 -17.16
CA THR A 55 -9.96 16.61 -18.40
C THR A 55 -9.17 15.31 -18.43
N GLY A 56 -8.93 14.72 -17.27
CA GLY A 56 -8.06 13.54 -17.12
C GLY A 56 -6.60 13.82 -17.47
N LEU A 57 -6.13 15.07 -17.26
CA LEU A 57 -4.78 15.50 -17.58
C LEU A 57 -4.05 16.01 -16.35
N PHE A 58 -2.75 15.76 -16.34
CA PHE A 58 -1.80 16.34 -15.39
C PHE A 58 -1.22 17.64 -15.94
N HIS A 59 -0.98 18.60 -15.05
CA HIS A 59 -0.15 19.78 -15.33
C HIS A 59 0.86 20.01 -14.21
N CYS A 60 2.12 20.12 -14.57
CA CYS A 60 3.20 20.45 -13.64
C CYS A 60 3.53 21.93 -13.71
N TYR A 61 3.27 22.68 -12.63
CA TYR A 61 3.47 24.14 -12.56
C TYR A 61 4.90 24.54 -12.15
N THR A 62 5.87 23.65 -12.30
CA THR A 62 7.27 23.95 -11.98
C THR A 62 8.19 23.60 -13.14
N HIS A 63 9.23 22.85 -12.89
CA HIS A 63 10.34 22.61 -13.81
C HIS A 63 9.92 22.05 -15.19
N CYS A 64 8.96 21.12 -15.23
CA CYS A 64 8.46 20.59 -16.51
C CYS A 64 7.65 21.63 -17.27
N ASN A 65 6.81 22.41 -16.57
CA ASN A 65 5.81 23.33 -17.12
C ASN A 65 5.04 22.71 -18.31
N ASP A 66 4.62 21.46 -18.17
CA ASP A 66 4.13 20.60 -19.22
C ASP A 66 2.79 19.95 -18.81
N THR A 67 1.97 19.64 -19.81
CA THR A 67 0.69 18.94 -19.65
C THR A 67 0.76 17.57 -20.30
N PHE A 68 0.40 16.53 -19.56
CA PHE A 68 0.46 15.14 -20.03
C PHE A 68 -0.67 14.31 -19.45
N ASP A 69 -0.96 13.20 -20.10
CA ASP A 69 -1.90 12.19 -19.59
C ASP A 69 -1.22 11.25 -18.59
N ILE A 70 -1.99 10.31 -18.07
CA ILE A 70 -1.49 9.33 -17.08
C ILE A 70 -0.31 8.52 -17.61
N PHE A 71 -0.30 8.18 -18.89
CA PHE A 71 0.80 7.43 -19.50
C PHE A 71 2.06 8.28 -19.62
N GLY A 72 1.89 9.58 -19.90
CA GLY A 72 3.00 10.55 -19.89
C GLY A 72 3.59 10.73 -18.49
N LEU A 73 2.76 10.71 -17.44
CA LEU A 73 3.25 10.70 -16.06
C LEU A 73 4.07 9.43 -15.77
N ILE A 74 3.48 8.26 -16.04
CA ILE A 74 4.13 6.97 -15.82
C ILE A 74 5.47 6.89 -16.57
N GLN A 75 5.48 7.33 -17.84
CA GLN A 75 6.69 7.33 -18.65
C GLN A 75 7.80 8.20 -18.05
N LYS A 76 7.45 9.38 -17.52
CA LYS A 76 8.40 10.30 -16.88
C LYS A 76 8.93 9.74 -15.55
N VAL A 77 8.07 9.16 -14.72
CA VAL A 77 8.43 8.67 -13.37
C VAL A 77 9.26 7.39 -13.47
N GLU A 78 8.84 6.45 -14.31
CA GLU A 78 9.50 5.15 -14.50
C GLU A 78 10.66 5.22 -15.52
N ASN A 79 10.85 6.37 -16.15
CA ASN A 79 11.88 6.59 -17.17
C ASN A 79 11.81 5.58 -18.35
N PHE A 80 10.59 5.30 -18.82
CA PHE A 80 10.37 4.37 -19.93
C PHE A 80 10.74 4.99 -21.28
N ASP A 81 11.38 4.22 -22.16
CA ASP A 81 11.81 4.66 -23.48
C ASP A 81 10.64 4.92 -24.44
N ASN A 82 9.51 4.26 -24.24
CA ASN A 82 8.36 4.40 -25.12
C ASN A 82 7.01 4.32 -24.40
N LEU A 83 5.99 4.87 -25.05
CA LEU A 83 4.62 4.95 -24.54
C LEU A 83 3.98 3.57 -24.30
N ASN A 84 4.33 2.55 -25.08
CA ASN A 84 3.75 1.22 -24.92
C ASN A 84 4.12 0.59 -23.58
N GLN A 85 5.31 0.84 -23.06
CA GLN A 85 5.73 0.38 -21.73
C GLN A 85 4.89 1.06 -20.64
N ALA A 86 4.61 2.36 -20.78
CA ALA A 86 3.75 3.08 -19.84
C ALA A 86 2.29 2.59 -19.87
N ILE A 87 1.76 2.29 -21.07
CA ILE A 87 0.41 1.71 -21.23
C ILE A 87 0.36 0.31 -20.60
N GLN A 88 1.36 -0.53 -20.86
CA GLN A 88 1.43 -1.87 -20.29
C GLN A 88 1.56 -1.82 -18.76
N PHE A 89 2.35 -0.90 -18.23
CA PHE A 89 2.43 -0.64 -16.80
C PHE A 89 1.06 -0.26 -16.22
N ALA A 90 0.35 0.69 -16.85
CA ALA A 90 -0.98 1.12 -16.42
C ALA A 90 -1.99 -0.02 -16.45
N VAL A 91 -2.03 -0.81 -17.53
CA VAL A 91 -2.90 -1.99 -17.66
C VAL A 91 -2.65 -2.99 -16.53
N ASN A 92 -1.39 -3.26 -16.22
CA ASN A 92 -1.02 -4.18 -15.14
C ASN A 92 -1.34 -3.56 -13.75
N PHE A 93 -1.02 -2.28 -13.57
CA PHE A 93 -1.22 -1.58 -12.30
C PHE A 93 -2.70 -1.49 -11.91
N PHE A 94 -3.56 -1.17 -12.89
CA PHE A 94 -5.01 -1.02 -12.68
C PHE A 94 -5.80 -2.30 -12.92
N ASN A 95 -5.13 -3.44 -13.22
CA ASN A 95 -5.77 -4.73 -13.53
C ASN A 95 -6.79 -4.65 -14.68
N LEU A 96 -6.47 -3.87 -15.71
CA LEU A 96 -7.34 -3.65 -16.88
C LEU A 96 -7.24 -4.74 -17.95
N GLN A 97 -6.52 -5.82 -17.72
CA GLN A 97 -6.27 -6.91 -18.68
C GLN A 97 -7.57 -7.53 -19.21
N ASN A 98 -8.62 -7.57 -18.40
CA ASN A 98 -9.91 -8.16 -18.81
C ASN A 98 -10.76 -7.26 -19.71
N ILE A 99 -10.45 -5.98 -19.85
CA ILE A 99 -11.20 -5.04 -20.67
C ILE A 99 -10.81 -5.16 -22.14
N ILE A 100 -9.60 -5.64 -22.44
CA ILE A 100 -8.98 -5.62 -23.77
C ILE A 100 -9.24 -6.90 -24.56
N PHE A 101 -9.60 -8.01 -23.92
CA PHE A 101 -9.89 -9.27 -24.60
C PHE A 101 -11.25 -9.34 -25.31
N ASP A 102 -12.16 -8.37 -25.08
CA ASP A 102 -13.49 -8.37 -25.69
C ASP A 102 -13.55 -7.73 -27.10
N LEU A 103 -12.45 -7.20 -27.64
CA LEU A 103 -12.45 -6.46 -28.92
C LEU A 103 -12.14 -7.28 -30.17
N GLU A 104 -11.67 -8.50 -30.06
CA GLU A 104 -11.45 -9.34 -31.26
C GLU A 104 -12.72 -10.04 -31.80
N ASP A 105 -13.87 -9.92 -31.11
CA ASP A 105 -15.10 -10.65 -31.50
C ASP A 105 -16.37 -9.77 -31.61
N SER A 106 -16.23 -8.50 -32.01
CA SER A 106 -17.34 -7.54 -32.08
C SER A 106 -18.28 -7.68 -33.31
N THR A 107 -18.41 -8.86 -33.92
CA THR A 107 -19.33 -9.10 -35.04
C THR A 107 -20.48 -10.06 -34.77
N LYS A 108 -20.77 -10.41 -33.50
CA LYS A 108 -21.95 -11.23 -33.18
C LYS A 108 -22.78 -10.58 -32.08
N PHE A 109 -24.04 -10.30 -32.40
CA PHE A 109 -25.11 -9.98 -31.44
C PHE A 109 -25.13 -11.04 -30.35
N LYS A 110 -24.91 -10.67 -29.07
CA LYS A 110 -24.97 -11.58 -27.93
C LYS A 110 -26.29 -11.39 -27.19
N GLU A 111 -26.97 -12.50 -26.92
CA GLU A 111 -28.26 -12.52 -26.19
C GLU A 111 -28.10 -12.17 -24.71
N ASP A 112 -29.10 -11.47 -24.12
CA ASP A 112 -29.08 -10.85 -22.77
C ASP A 112 -28.76 -11.80 -21.59
N TRP A 113 -28.83 -13.11 -21.77
CA TRP A 113 -28.56 -14.08 -20.69
C TRP A 113 -27.06 -14.39 -20.45
N GLU A 114 -26.16 -13.96 -21.33
CA GLU A 114 -24.70 -14.10 -21.15
C GLU A 114 -24.14 -13.20 -20.02
N ILE A 115 -24.91 -12.19 -19.60
CA ILE A 115 -24.53 -11.33 -18.46
C ILE A 115 -24.35 -12.13 -17.18
N PHE A 116 -25.12 -13.20 -16.98
CA PHE A 116 -25.01 -14.05 -15.80
C PHE A 116 -23.81 -15.00 -15.83
N LYS A 117 -23.25 -15.31 -17.00
CA LYS A 117 -22.03 -16.11 -17.11
C LYS A 117 -20.75 -15.35 -16.72
N ARG A 118 -20.81 -14.01 -16.64
CA ARG A 118 -19.68 -13.18 -16.17
C ARG A 118 -19.40 -13.39 -14.68
N TYR A 119 -20.42 -13.74 -13.88
CA TYR A 119 -20.24 -14.02 -12.44
C TYR A 119 -19.54 -15.35 -12.14
N ASP A 120 -19.66 -16.34 -13.02
CA ASP A 120 -18.98 -17.64 -12.84
C ASP A 120 -17.53 -17.65 -13.37
N LYS A 121 -17.16 -16.73 -14.27
CA LYS A 121 -15.80 -16.65 -14.79
C LYS A 121 -14.76 -16.18 -13.78
N THR A 122 -15.18 -15.47 -12.73
CA THR A 122 -14.28 -15.02 -11.66
C THR A 122 -13.63 -16.15 -10.86
N GLN A 123 -14.14 -17.39 -10.99
CA GLN A 123 -13.52 -18.57 -10.36
C GLN A 123 -12.53 -19.32 -11.28
N ILE A 124 -12.54 -19.08 -12.59
CA ILE A 124 -11.71 -19.82 -13.55
C ILE A 124 -10.42 -19.08 -13.91
N GLU A 125 -10.37 -17.76 -13.69
CA GLU A 125 -9.23 -16.91 -14.10
C GLU A 125 -8.08 -16.84 -13.11
N SER A 126 -8.11 -17.62 -12.02
CA SER A 126 -6.97 -17.75 -11.09
C SER A 126 -5.74 -18.48 -11.70
N LYS A 127 -5.80 -18.89 -12.97
CA LYS A 127 -4.73 -19.71 -13.59
C LYS A 127 -3.77 -18.95 -14.53
N ASN A 128 -4.05 -17.69 -14.89
CA ASN A 128 -3.16 -16.91 -15.76
C ASN A 128 -2.97 -15.47 -15.22
N GLN A 129 -2.66 -15.34 -13.93
CA GLN A 129 -2.02 -14.13 -13.49
C GLN A 129 -0.58 -14.18 -13.99
N ASP A 130 -0.26 -13.39 -15.02
CA ASP A 130 1.12 -13.00 -15.25
C ASP A 130 1.65 -12.46 -13.92
N LYS A 131 2.60 -13.19 -13.34
CA LYS A 131 3.19 -12.81 -12.04
C LYS A 131 3.77 -11.41 -12.24
N ILE A 132 3.17 -10.42 -11.60
CA ILE A 132 3.82 -9.12 -11.47
C ILE A 132 5.12 -9.40 -10.72
N ILE A 133 6.23 -9.23 -11.41
CA ILE A 133 7.55 -9.51 -10.85
C ILE A 133 7.96 -8.26 -10.09
N LEU A 134 7.93 -8.34 -8.76
CA LEU A 134 8.53 -7.33 -7.91
C LEU A 134 10.04 -7.26 -8.17
N PRO A 135 10.67 -6.07 -8.06
CA PRO A 135 12.11 -5.97 -8.13
C PRO A 135 12.74 -6.86 -7.04
N GLU A 136 13.93 -7.39 -7.32
CA GLU A 136 14.71 -8.16 -6.35
C GLU A 136 16.05 -7.46 -6.14
N PHE A 137 16.39 -7.22 -4.88
CA PHE A 137 17.63 -6.56 -4.48
C PHE A 137 18.48 -7.47 -3.61
N ASP A 138 19.79 -7.33 -3.75
CA ASP A 138 20.72 -8.00 -2.86
C ASP A 138 20.69 -7.35 -1.47
N ILE A 139 20.11 -8.06 -0.50
CA ILE A 139 19.99 -7.60 0.87
C ILE A 139 21.35 -7.56 1.61
N SER A 140 22.40 -8.19 1.05
CA SER A 140 23.72 -8.24 1.69
C SER A 140 24.35 -6.86 1.90
N ILE A 141 23.89 -5.85 1.14
CA ILE A 141 24.26 -4.45 1.34
C ILE A 141 24.03 -3.97 2.77
N LEU A 142 22.99 -4.50 3.44
CA LEU A 142 22.67 -4.14 4.82
C LEU A 142 23.69 -4.68 5.84
N ASN A 143 24.54 -5.62 5.47
CA ASN A 143 25.61 -6.13 6.35
C ASN A 143 26.68 -5.06 6.67
N TYR A 144 26.76 -4.01 5.85
CA TYR A 144 27.65 -2.87 6.11
C TYR A 144 27.08 -1.85 7.12
N TYR A 145 25.82 -2.04 7.54
CA TYR A 145 25.13 -1.12 8.43
C TYR A 145 24.93 -1.76 9.82
N PRO A 146 25.20 -1.02 10.92
CA PRO A 146 25.15 -1.57 12.25
C PRO A 146 23.71 -1.86 12.69
N LYS A 147 23.51 -2.98 13.40
CA LYS A 147 22.26 -3.35 14.07
C LYS A 147 22.27 -2.80 15.49
N LEU A 148 21.98 -1.53 15.66
CA LEU A 148 22.00 -0.85 16.94
C LEU A 148 20.63 -0.85 17.61
N LEU A 149 20.63 -0.65 18.93
CA LEU A 149 19.41 -0.41 19.69
C LEU A 149 18.82 0.96 19.33
N ILE A 150 17.59 0.96 18.82
CA ILE A 150 16.87 2.19 18.50
C ILE A 150 16.06 2.59 19.75
N ARG A 151 16.64 3.48 20.56
CA ARG A 151 16.06 3.87 21.87
C ARG A 151 14.62 4.38 21.77
N ASP A 152 14.29 5.15 20.72
CA ASP A 152 12.95 5.70 20.55
C ASP A 152 11.93 4.63 20.17
N TRP A 153 12.37 3.58 19.46
CA TRP A 153 11.51 2.43 19.17
C TRP A 153 11.33 1.53 20.40
N GLN A 154 12.38 1.37 21.20
CA GLN A 154 12.27 0.64 22.46
C GLN A 154 11.25 1.30 23.42
N LYS A 155 11.22 2.63 23.51
CA LYS A 155 10.20 3.37 24.27
C LYS A 155 8.79 3.18 23.72
N GLN A 156 8.67 2.79 22.45
CA GLN A 156 7.43 2.49 21.77
C GLN A 156 7.16 0.97 21.71
N ASN A 157 7.76 0.20 22.64
CA ASN A 157 7.58 -1.24 22.80
C ASN A 157 8.03 -2.09 21.59
N ILE A 158 9.00 -1.62 20.81
CA ILE A 158 9.65 -2.44 19.78
C ILE A 158 10.96 -2.97 20.36
N SER A 159 11.07 -4.29 20.44
CA SER A 159 12.25 -4.94 21.01
C SER A 159 13.41 -4.98 20.00
N LYS A 160 14.62 -5.03 20.52
CA LYS A 160 15.83 -5.17 19.69
C LYS A 160 15.83 -6.51 18.96
N GLU A 161 15.40 -7.56 19.62
CA GLU A 161 15.33 -8.91 19.07
C GLU A 161 14.46 -8.96 17.81
N VAL A 162 13.32 -8.27 17.82
CA VAL A 162 12.44 -8.14 16.64
C VAL A 162 13.12 -7.32 15.55
N CYS A 163 13.79 -6.21 15.88
CA CYS A 163 14.55 -5.45 14.90
C CYS A 163 15.64 -6.29 14.24
N ASP A 164 16.39 -7.06 15.03
CA ASP A 164 17.45 -7.95 14.52
C ASP A 164 16.87 -9.06 13.62
N TYR A 165 15.75 -9.66 14.03
CA TYR A 165 15.06 -10.69 13.29
C TYR A 165 14.55 -10.20 11.94
N MET A 166 13.98 -8.99 11.91
CA MET A 166 13.49 -8.34 10.69
C MET A 166 14.60 -7.74 9.82
N GLY A 167 15.86 -7.79 10.27
CA GLY A 167 17.01 -7.31 9.52
C GLY A 167 17.14 -5.78 9.50
N ILE A 168 16.58 -5.09 10.50
CA ILE A 168 16.61 -3.63 10.59
C ILE A 168 17.99 -3.16 11.01
N CYS A 169 18.52 -2.16 10.33
CA CYS A 169 19.82 -1.55 10.56
C CYS A 169 19.70 -0.03 10.71
N ILE A 170 20.80 0.62 11.05
CA ILE A 170 20.90 2.08 11.10
C ILE A 170 21.94 2.54 10.09
N ASP A 171 21.58 3.53 9.29
CA ASP A 171 22.50 4.35 8.55
C ASP A 171 22.93 5.54 9.44
N PRO A 172 24.12 5.47 10.07
CA PRO A 172 24.56 6.51 11.00
C PRO A 172 24.93 7.82 10.30
N ILE A 173 25.29 7.77 9.02
CA ILE A 173 25.66 8.95 8.24
C ILE A 173 24.40 9.68 7.76
N GLY A 174 23.45 8.94 7.20
CA GLY A 174 22.17 9.50 6.75
C GLY A 174 21.18 9.79 7.88
N GLY A 175 21.44 9.32 9.11
CA GLY A 175 20.54 9.48 10.26
C GLY A 175 19.22 8.76 10.06
N ASN A 176 19.25 7.55 9.47
CA ASN A 176 18.05 6.81 9.12
C ASN A 176 18.04 5.38 9.69
N ILE A 177 16.85 4.88 9.94
CA ILE A 177 16.60 3.45 10.16
C ILE A 177 16.34 2.84 8.79
N LEU A 178 17.03 1.75 8.45
CA LEU A 178 16.85 0.99 7.22
C LEU A 178 15.96 -0.21 7.50
N ILE A 179 14.88 -0.32 6.72
CA ILE A 179 13.83 -1.32 6.90
C ILE A 179 13.73 -2.12 5.61
N PRO A 180 14.25 -3.37 5.58
CA PRO A 180 14.12 -4.21 4.39
C PRO A 180 12.67 -4.69 4.25
N HIS A 181 12.14 -4.60 3.04
CA HIS A 181 10.87 -5.18 2.65
C HIS A 181 11.10 -6.47 1.90
N ARG A 182 10.44 -7.53 2.31
CA ARG A 182 10.48 -8.82 1.65
C ARG A 182 9.10 -9.22 1.17
N ASP A 183 9.06 -9.99 0.10
CA ASP A 183 7.83 -10.61 -0.37
C ASP A 183 7.55 -11.93 0.36
N ILE A 184 6.47 -12.59 -0.02
CA ILE A 184 6.05 -13.86 0.57
C ILE A 184 7.09 -14.99 0.39
N ASP A 185 7.91 -14.90 -0.65
CA ASP A 185 9.00 -15.85 -0.92
C ASP A 185 10.31 -15.45 -0.22
N ASN A 186 10.27 -14.46 0.69
CA ASN A 186 11.40 -13.92 1.45
C ASN A 186 12.49 -13.24 0.59
N ARG A 187 12.16 -12.82 -0.66
CA ARG A 187 13.07 -12.03 -1.50
C ARG A 187 13.02 -10.57 -1.06
N CYS A 188 14.16 -9.90 -1.02
CA CYS A 188 14.20 -8.47 -0.75
C CYS A 188 13.69 -7.68 -1.96
N VAL A 189 12.51 -7.10 -1.84
CA VAL A 189 11.86 -6.33 -2.91
C VAL A 189 12.11 -4.83 -2.80
N GLY A 190 12.64 -4.38 -1.68
CA GLY A 190 12.98 -2.98 -1.46
C GLY A 190 13.55 -2.73 -0.07
N ILE A 191 14.07 -1.53 0.13
CA ILE A 191 14.51 -1.07 1.45
C ILE A 191 13.94 0.32 1.66
N ARG A 192 13.16 0.49 2.71
CA ARG A 192 12.69 1.81 3.12
C ARG A 192 13.59 2.39 4.20
N GLN A 193 13.71 3.69 4.21
CA GLN A 193 14.36 4.39 5.30
C GLN A 193 13.36 5.22 6.08
N ARG A 194 13.51 5.23 7.39
CA ARG A 194 12.81 6.13 8.30
C ARG A 194 13.81 7.09 8.92
N THR A 195 13.56 8.38 8.78
CA THR A 195 14.46 9.38 9.37
C THR A 195 14.41 9.38 10.90
N LEU A 196 15.59 9.56 11.53
CA LEU A 196 15.74 9.84 12.96
C LEU A 196 15.85 11.34 13.25
N ILE A 197 15.89 12.16 12.20
CA ILE A 197 16.01 13.61 12.29
C ILE A 197 14.61 14.19 12.44
N LYS A 198 14.31 14.72 13.64
CA LYS A 198 12.97 15.21 14.01
C LYS A 198 12.43 16.30 13.07
N GLU A 199 13.30 17.18 12.61
CA GLU A 199 12.97 18.29 11.71
C GLU A 199 12.49 17.80 10.34
N LEU A 200 12.87 16.58 9.94
CA LEU A 200 12.49 15.96 8.68
C LEU A 200 11.28 15.02 8.81
N GLU A 201 10.88 14.66 10.03
CA GLU A 201 9.76 13.71 10.24
C GLU A 201 8.43 14.19 9.63
N ALA A 202 8.16 15.50 9.68
CA ALA A 202 6.91 16.08 9.17
C ALA A 202 6.77 15.96 7.64
N SER A 203 7.89 15.97 6.91
CA SER A 203 7.88 16.01 5.45
C SER A 203 8.39 14.73 4.79
N ARG A 204 9.19 13.91 5.50
CA ARG A 204 9.91 12.77 4.90
C ARG A 204 10.08 11.61 5.87
N LYS A 205 9.07 11.28 6.64
CA LYS A 205 9.16 10.23 7.69
C LYS A 205 9.62 8.88 7.13
N TYR A 206 9.06 8.46 6.01
CA TYR A 206 9.41 7.24 5.30
C TYR A 206 9.63 7.54 3.82
N LYS A 207 10.69 6.96 3.24
CA LYS A 207 10.96 7.00 1.80
C LYS A 207 11.76 5.77 1.37
N PRO A 208 11.81 5.43 0.07
CA PRO A 208 12.76 4.43 -0.43
C PRO A 208 14.18 4.83 -0.07
N TRP A 209 15.01 3.85 0.27
CA TRP A 209 16.41 4.09 0.54
C TRP A 209 17.21 4.18 -0.75
N TRP A 210 18.16 5.12 -0.78
CA TRP A 210 19.13 5.30 -1.86
C TRP A 210 20.54 5.26 -1.28
N ASP A 211 21.37 4.33 -1.79
CA ASP A 211 22.75 4.13 -1.33
C ASP A 211 23.78 5.02 -2.04
N GLY A 212 23.33 5.96 -2.88
CA GLY A 212 24.17 6.78 -3.75
C GLY A 212 24.27 6.25 -5.19
N LYS A 213 23.82 5.01 -5.45
CA LYS A 213 23.83 4.35 -6.75
C LYS A 213 22.51 3.72 -7.11
N THR A 214 21.89 3.02 -6.17
CA THR A 214 20.67 2.23 -6.37
C THR A 214 19.54 2.78 -5.49
N LEU A 215 18.37 2.99 -6.09
CA LEU A 215 17.15 3.29 -5.36
C LEU A 215 16.43 1.97 -5.06
N TYR A 216 16.37 1.59 -3.80
CA TYR A 216 15.73 0.34 -3.33
C TYR A 216 14.22 0.51 -3.20
N ASN A 217 13.56 0.83 -4.29
CA ASN A 217 12.12 1.09 -4.33
C ASN A 217 11.34 -0.11 -4.87
N HIS A 218 10.14 -0.29 -4.35
CA HIS A 218 9.17 -1.25 -4.85
C HIS A 218 7.75 -0.71 -4.71
N PRO A 219 6.80 -1.24 -5.49
CA PRO A 219 5.40 -0.89 -5.38
C PRO A 219 4.81 -1.34 -4.03
N LEU A 220 4.61 -0.42 -3.09
CA LEU A 220 4.06 -0.73 -1.76
C LEU A 220 2.71 -1.44 -1.83
N MET A 221 1.86 -1.05 -2.77
CA MET A 221 0.54 -1.64 -3.00
C MET A 221 0.59 -3.10 -3.51
N MET A 222 1.76 -3.58 -3.94
CA MET A 222 1.96 -4.92 -4.46
C MET A 222 2.64 -5.85 -3.46
N ASN A 223 2.86 -5.39 -2.24
CA ASN A 223 3.45 -6.19 -1.17
C ASN A 223 2.80 -5.86 0.16
N LEU A 224 2.96 -6.73 1.13
CA LEU A 224 2.60 -6.53 2.52
C LEU A 224 3.86 -6.66 3.35
N TYR A 225 4.21 -5.61 4.10
CA TYR A 225 5.37 -5.70 5.00
C TYR A 225 5.13 -6.72 6.12
N GLY A 226 6.09 -7.60 6.32
CA GLY A 226 6.04 -8.65 7.33
C GLY A 226 5.35 -9.93 6.86
N ILE A 227 4.92 -10.01 5.60
CA ILE A 227 4.21 -11.19 5.06
C ILE A 227 5.09 -12.43 5.06
N GLU A 228 6.39 -12.29 4.82
CA GLU A 228 7.36 -13.39 4.81
C GLU A 228 7.41 -14.13 6.15
N ASN A 229 7.12 -13.41 7.23
CA ASN A 229 7.12 -13.95 8.61
C ASN A 229 5.71 -14.30 9.11
N ALA A 230 4.68 -13.78 8.47
CA ALA A 230 3.30 -13.93 8.91
C ALA A 230 2.55 -15.01 8.13
N ALA A 231 2.94 -15.31 6.90
CA ALA A 231 2.17 -16.13 5.97
C ALA A 231 1.73 -17.48 6.55
N GLN A 232 2.65 -18.25 7.14
CA GLN A 232 2.31 -19.54 7.72
C GLN A 232 1.32 -19.41 8.87
N ARG A 233 1.54 -18.44 9.77
CA ARG A 233 0.68 -18.25 10.92
C ARG A 233 -0.70 -17.71 10.52
N ILE A 234 -0.76 -16.86 9.49
CA ILE A 234 -2.02 -16.40 8.88
C ILE A 234 -2.82 -17.57 8.33
N GLN A 235 -2.17 -18.51 7.62
CA GLN A 235 -2.82 -19.73 7.12
C GLN A 235 -3.37 -20.59 8.27
N ASP A 236 -2.59 -20.82 9.33
CA ASP A 236 -2.99 -21.62 10.47
C ASP A 236 -4.19 -21.02 11.21
N MET A 237 -4.18 -19.69 11.37
CA MET A 237 -5.22 -18.96 12.09
C MET A 237 -6.39 -18.52 11.21
N GLN A 238 -6.23 -18.59 9.89
CA GLN A 238 -7.17 -18.08 8.88
C GLN A 238 -7.59 -16.62 9.13
N THR A 239 -6.73 -15.86 9.79
CA THR A 239 -6.96 -14.48 10.21
C THR A 239 -5.71 -13.65 9.94
N ALA A 240 -5.89 -12.48 9.33
CA ALA A 240 -4.83 -11.50 9.14
C ALA A 240 -5.21 -10.16 9.80
N ILE A 241 -4.25 -9.55 10.50
CA ILE A 241 -4.37 -8.18 11.01
C ILE A 241 -3.64 -7.26 10.05
N VAL A 242 -4.33 -6.26 9.52
CA VAL A 242 -3.80 -5.32 8.53
C VAL A 242 -3.66 -3.95 9.17
N VAL A 243 -2.43 -3.45 9.24
CA VAL A 243 -2.05 -2.15 9.82
C VAL A 243 -1.47 -1.22 8.76
N GLU A 244 -1.31 0.07 9.10
CA GLU A 244 -0.79 1.06 8.13
C GLU A 244 0.73 1.01 7.99
N SER A 245 1.48 0.83 9.08
CA SER A 245 2.93 1.05 9.10
C SER A 245 3.74 -0.17 9.53
N GLU A 246 5.00 -0.19 9.08
CA GLU A 246 6.00 -1.19 9.47
C GLU A 246 6.18 -1.23 11.00
N LYS A 247 6.13 -0.05 11.63
CA LYS A 247 6.27 0.08 13.10
C LYS A 247 5.25 -0.77 13.85
N SER A 248 4.00 -0.77 13.40
CA SER A 248 2.92 -1.52 14.03
C SER A 248 3.13 -3.04 13.92
N VAL A 249 3.66 -3.53 12.79
CA VAL A 249 4.05 -4.94 12.66
C VAL A 249 5.16 -5.32 13.66
N LEU A 250 6.16 -4.46 13.80
CA LEU A 250 7.25 -4.68 14.75
C LEU A 250 6.77 -4.67 16.22
N GLN A 251 5.82 -3.79 16.55
CA GLN A 251 5.18 -3.77 17.87
C GLN A 251 4.39 -5.07 18.11
N PHE A 252 3.59 -5.51 17.12
CA PHE A 252 2.84 -6.76 17.24
C PHE A 252 3.79 -7.95 17.51
N GLN A 253 4.86 -8.07 16.74
CA GLN A 253 5.85 -9.13 16.95
C GLN A 253 6.54 -9.01 18.32
N SER A 254 6.79 -7.79 18.80
CA SER A 254 7.37 -7.56 20.13
C SER A 254 6.43 -7.96 21.25
N TYR A 255 5.10 -7.84 21.07
CA TYR A 255 4.11 -8.24 22.07
C TYR A 255 3.80 -9.73 22.08
N PHE A 256 3.77 -10.36 20.91
CA PHE A 256 3.25 -11.72 20.75
C PHE A 256 4.31 -12.74 20.33
N GLY A 257 5.51 -12.27 19.98
CA GLY A 257 6.58 -13.08 19.43
C GLY A 257 6.49 -13.25 17.92
N THR A 258 7.64 -13.36 17.26
CA THR A 258 7.75 -13.47 15.79
C THR A 258 7.03 -14.69 15.23
N ALA A 259 7.06 -15.83 15.94
CA ALA A 259 6.38 -17.07 15.54
C ALA A 259 4.83 -16.98 15.57
N ASN A 260 4.28 -16.00 16.29
CA ASN A 260 2.83 -15.79 16.38
C ASN A 260 2.34 -14.61 15.52
N ASN A 261 3.18 -14.14 14.62
CA ASN A 261 2.84 -12.99 13.81
C ASN A 261 1.74 -13.30 12.79
N ILE A 262 0.60 -12.60 12.91
CA ILE A 262 -0.49 -12.55 11.93
C ILE A 262 -0.73 -11.12 11.43
N CYS A 263 0.18 -10.20 11.77
CA CYS A 263 0.07 -8.77 11.47
C CYS A 263 0.96 -8.42 10.29
N VAL A 264 0.38 -7.70 9.31
CA VAL A 264 1.06 -7.21 8.10
C VAL A 264 0.72 -5.75 7.86
N ALA A 265 1.63 -4.99 7.23
CA ALA A 265 1.37 -3.59 6.92
C ALA A 265 1.19 -3.34 5.43
N VAL A 266 0.21 -2.48 5.10
CA VAL A 266 0.00 -1.97 3.73
C VAL A 266 0.98 -0.86 3.36
N CYS A 267 1.63 -0.26 4.34
CA CYS A 267 2.54 0.89 4.20
C CYS A 267 1.88 2.10 3.53
N GLY A 268 0.60 2.29 3.80
CA GLY A 268 -0.27 3.35 3.29
C GLY A 268 -1.58 3.38 4.05
N SER A 269 -2.55 4.18 3.57
CA SER A 269 -3.86 4.36 4.23
C SER A 269 -4.99 3.55 3.61
N SER A 270 -4.68 2.62 2.68
CA SER A 270 -5.68 1.79 1.99
C SER A 270 -5.13 0.41 1.63
N ILE A 271 -6.03 -0.55 1.45
CA ILE A 271 -5.71 -1.92 1.05
C ILE A 271 -5.96 -2.06 -0.45
N SER A 272 -4.92 -2.40 -1.22
CA SER A 272 -5.04 -2.68 -2.65
C SER A 272 -5.67 -4.05 -2.92
N ASN A 273 -6.18 -4.26 -4.13
CA ASN A 273 -6.63 -5.59 -4.57
C ASN A 273 -5.50 -6.61 -4.54
N TYR A 274 -4.28 -6.20 -4.88
CA TYR A 274 -3.13 -7.08 -4.88
C TYR A 274 -2.76 -7.55 -3.46
N GLN A 275 -2.69 -6.62 -2.50
CA GLN A 275 -2.45 -6.92 -1.09
C GLN A 275 -3.54 -7.84 -0.52
N PHE A 276 -4.82 -7.57 -0.85
CA PHE A 276 -5.91 -8.44 -0.48
C PHE A 276 -5.79 -9.83 -1.10
N ASN A 277 -5.42 -9.95 -2.38
CA ASN A 277 -5.24 -11.22 -3.04
C ASN A 277 -4.11 -12.06 -2.43
N ILE A 278 -3.02 -11.44 -1.94
CA ILE A 278 -1.99 -12.15 -1.16
C ILE A 278 -2.65 -12.85 0.04
N LEU A 279 -3.42 -12.12 0.83
CA LEU A 279 -4.08 -12.67 2.01
C LEU A 279 -5.15 -13.71 1.66
N LYS A 280 -5.96 -13.45 0.64
CA LYS A 280 -6.97 -14.38 0.14
C LYS A 280 -6.36 -15.70 -0.31
N ASN A 281 -5.22 -15.66 -1.01
CA ASN A 281 -4.50 -16.85 -1.45
C ASN A 281 -3.91 -17.66 -0.28
N LEU A 282 -3.70 -17.04 0.87
CA LEU A 282 -3.35 -17.72 2.13
C LEU A 282 -4.58 -18.38 2.80
N GLY A 283 -5.78 -18.23 2.25
CA GLY A 283 -6.99 -18.87 2.76
C GLY A 283 -7.58 -18.22 4.01
N ILE A 284 -7.39 -16.90 4.18
CA ILE A 284 -8.00 -16.19 5.31
C ILE A 284 -9.52 -16.26 5.28
N GLN A 285 -10.13 -16.37 6.44
CA GLN A 285 -11.58 -16.23 6.66
C GLN A 285 -11.94 -14.88 7.28
N GLU A 286 -11.00 -14.27 8.00
CA GLU A 286 -11.16 -12.95 8.59
C GLU A 286 -9.98 -12.03 8.26
N MET A 287 -10.28 -10.81 7.81
CA MET A 287 -9.36 -9.70 7.68
C MET A 287 -9.71 -8.63 8.71
N VAL A 288 -8.81 -8.39 9.65
CA VAL A 288 -8.99 -7.39 10.71
C VAL A 288 -8.23 -6.13 10.35
N VAL A 289 -8.95 -5.06 10.04
CA VAL A 289 -8.39 -3.74 9.74
C VAL A 289 -8.09 -3.01 11.05
N ALA A 290 -6.84 -2.69 11.30
CA ALA A 290 -6.36 -2.04 12.52
C ALA A 290 -5.52 -0.79 12.17
N PHE A 291 -6.15 0.16 11.46
CA PHE A 291 -5.53 1.40 10.99
C PHE A 291 -5.40 2.44 12.11
N ASP A 292 -4.56 3.42 11.88
CA ASP A 292 -4.27 4.50 12.83
C ASP A 292 -5.53 5.35 13.07
N ARG A 293 -5.66 5.88 14.29
CA ARG A 293 -6.78 6.76 14.67
C ARG A 293 -6.58 8.17 14.10
N ASP A 294 -7.02 8.40 12.87
CA ASP A 294 -6.84 9.67 12.16
C ASP A 294 -7.96 10.70 12.47
N PHE A 295 -8.41 10.77 13.72
CA PHE A 295 -9.41 11.75 14.17
C PHE A 295 -9.22 12.14 15.63
N LYS A 296 -9.69 13.34 16.00
CA LYS A 296 -9.76 13.83 17.39
C LYS A 296 -11.15 13.55 17.96
N ASN A 297 -11.26 13.49 19.30
CA ASN A 297 -12.48 13.08 19.99
C ASN A 297 -13.75 13.90 19.63
N ASN A 298 -13.61 15.16 19.24
CA ASN A 298 -14.73 16.07 18.96
C ASN A 298 -14.81 16.45 17.46
N ASP A 299 -14.11 15.75 16.59
CA ASP A 299 -14.08 16.01 15.15
C ASP A 299 -15.04 15.04 14.44
N TYR A 300 -16.34 15.36 14.51
CA TYR A 300 -17.40 14.50 13.98
C TYR A 300 -17.30 14.33 12.46
N GLU A 301 -16.88 15.35 11.72
CA GLU A 301 -16.72 15.27 10.26
C GLU A 301 -15.62 14.27 9.92
N LYS A 302 -14.48 14.35 10.61
CA LYS A 302 -13.36 13.43 10.38
C LYS A 302 -13.68 12.00 10.82
N ILE A 303 -14.42 11.83 11.92
CA ILE A 303 -14.92 10.51 12.36
C ILE A 303 -15.78 9.89 11.25
N GLN A 304 -16.70 10.67 10.66
CA GLN A 304 -17.56 10.20 9.58
C GLN A 304 -16.74 9.82 8.34
N GLU A 305 -15.76 10.64 7.93
CA GLU A 305 -14.86 10.31 6.81
C GLU A 305 -14.12 8.98 7.05
N VAL A 306 -13.60 8.75 8.25
CA VAL A 306 -12.92 7.49 8.60
C VAL A 306 -13.91 6.31 8.55
N GLN A 307 -15.12 6.48 9.07
CA GLN A 307 -16.16 5.44 9.00
C GLN A 307 -16.55 5.13 7.54
N GLU A 308 -16.65 6.14 6.68
CA GLU A 308 -16.93 5.93 5.25
C GLU A 308 -15.79 5.20 4.53
N LYS A 309 -14.53 5.52 4.86
CA LYS A 309 -13.36 4.76 4.35
C LYS A 309 -13.41 3.30 4.78
N ILE A 310 -13.70 3.03 6.04
CA ILE A 310 -13.87 1.68 6.58
C ILE A 310 -15.02 0.95 5.87
N ALA A 311 -16.15 1.61 5.67
CA ALA A 311 -17.31 1.04 4.97
C ALA A 311 -16.99 0.70 3.50
N LYS A 312 -16.19 1.53 2.81
CA LYS A 312 -15.69 1.21 1.45
C LYS A 312 -14.82 -0.04 1.44
N VAL A 313 -13.90 -0.18 2.40
CA VAL A 313 -13.07 -1.40 2.57
C VAL A 313 -13.95 -2.62 2.82
N ALA A 314 -14.92 -2.52 3.71
CA ALA A 314 -15.86 -3.59 3.99
C ALA A 314 -16.64 -3.99 2.73
N LYS A 315 -17.30 -3.03 2.06
CA LYS A 315 -18.05 -3.27 0.83
C LYS A 315 -17.23 -3.98 -0.25
N LYS A 316 -15.93 -3.63 -0.33
CA LYS A 316 -15.02 -4.18 -1.34
C LYS A 316 -14.64 -5.64 -1.05
N PHE A 317 -14.41 -6.00 0.20
CA PHE A 317 -13.80 -7.28 0.56
C PHE A 317 -14.72 -8.25 1.30
N SER A 318 -15.82 -7.78 1.91
CA SER A 318 -16.78 -8.66 2.61
C SER A 318 -17.46 -9.73 1.74
N PRO A 319 -17.56 -9.58 0.41
CA PRO A 319 -18.04 -10.70 -0.43
C PRO A 319 -17.11 -11.92 -0.43
N TYR A 320 -15.87 -11.77 0.03
CA TYR A 320 -14.85 -12.82 -0.03
C TYR A 320 -14.43 -13.34 1.34
N VAL A 321 -14.39 -12.48 2.35
CA VAL A 321 -13.94 -12.80 3.72
C VAL A 321 -14.72 -11.96 4.72
N THR A 322 -14.75 -12.40 5.99
CA THR A 322 -15.22 -11.54 7.07
C THR A 322 -14.28 -10.35 7.23
N VAL A 323 -14.79 -9.14 7.19
CA VAL A 323 -14.04 -7.92 7.47
C VAL A 323 -14.39 -7.41 8.85
N SER A 324 -13.41 -7.28 9.71
CA SER A 324 -13.54 -6.68 11.05
C SER A 324 -12.68 -5.44 11.16
N VAL A 325 -13.06 -4.50 12.02
CA VAL A 325 -12.28 -3.29 12.27
C VAL A 325 -12.01 -3.13 13.76
N VAL A 326 -10.77 -2.80 14.08
CA VAL A 326 -10.36 -2.35 15.41
C VAL A 326 -10.64 -0.86 15.47
N PHE A 327 -11.75 -0.48 16.08
CA PHE A 327 -12.18 0.91 16.19
C PHE A 327 -12.24 1.33 17.66
N ASP A 328 -11.62 2.47 17.98
CA ASP A 328 -11.52 2.98 19.35
C ASP A 328 -12.76 3.83 19.71
N ASN A 329 -13.79 3.17 20.22
CA ASN A 329 -15.01 3.82 20.74
C ASN A 329 -14.82 4.41 22.14
N GLU A 330 -13.78 4.01 22.86
CA GLU A 330 -13.56 4.33 24.27
C GLU A 330 -12.55 5.47 24.47
N ASN A 331 -12.00 6.00 23.37
CA ASN A 331 -10.97 7.06 23.39
C ASN A 331 -9.68 6.66 24.15
N LEU A 332 -9.26 5.41 24.00
CA LEU A 332 -8.04 4.88 24.59
C LEU A 332 -6.79 5.29 23.82
N LEU A 333 -6.97 5.61 22.53
CA LEU A 333 -5.90 6.04 21.62
C LEU A 333 -5.88 7.56 21.48
N GLY A 334 -4.70 8.11 21.24
CA GLY A 334 -4.52 9.51 20.84
C GLY A 334 -4.72 9.70 19.32
N TYR A 335 -4.69 10.96 18.89
CA TYR A 335 -4.70 11.32 17.48
C TYR A 335 -3.47 10.75 16.76
N LYS A 336 -3.67 10.04 15.68
CA LYS A 336 -2.65 9.30 14.89
C LYS A 336 -1.94 8.16 15.62
N ASP A 337 -2.48 7.69 16.74
CA ASP A 337 -1.99 6.47 17.33
C ASP A 337 -2.48 5.25 16.54
N SER A 338 -1.58 4.31 16.32
CA SER A 338 -1.94 2.95 15.93
C SER A 338 -2.60 2.23 17.13
N PRO A 339 -3.50 1.28 16.91
CA PRO A 339 -4.03 0.44 17.99
C PRO A 339 -2.97 -0.25 18.85
N LEU A 340 -1.73 -0.38 18.34
CA LEU A 340 -0.59 -1.00 19.03
C LEU A 340 0.25 0.00 19.86
N ASP A 341 0.09 1.31 19.68
CA ASP A 341 0.95 2.31 20.30
C ASP A 341 0.79 2.40 21.83
N LYS A 342 -0.37 2.00 22.36
CA LYS A 342 -0.66 2.06 23.82
C LYS A 342 -0.33 0.77 24.59
N GLY A 343 0.33 -0.18 23.93
CA GLY A 343 0.77 -1.40 24.58
C GLY A 343 -0.15 -2.60 24.34
N LYS A 344 0.36 -3.76 24.74
CA LYS A 344 -0.27 -5.06 24.48
C LYS A 344 -1.70 -5.17 25.06
N ASP A 345 -1.92 -4.68 26.26
CA ASP A 345 -3.20 -4.85 26.96
C ASP A 345 -4.31 -4.01 26.30
N ILE A 346 -3.99 -2.76 25.92
CA ILE A 346 -4.93 -1.90 25.18
C ILE A 346 -5.23 -2.50 23.81
N PHE A 347 -4.22 -2.99 23.09
CA PHE A 347 -4.43 -3.67 21.82
C PHE A 347 -5.35 -4.89 21.98
N ASN A 348 -5.10 -5.76 22.96
CA ASN A 348 -5.95 -6.93 23.22
C ASN A 348 -7.38 -6.55 23.52
N HIS A 349 -7.61 -5.49 24.32
CA HIS A 349 -8.94 -4.98 24.61
C HIS A 349 -9.64 -4.51 23.33
N LEU A 350 -9.00 -3.67 22.53
CA LEU A 350 -9.57 -3.17 21.28
C LEU A 350 -9.81 -4.30 20.27
N PHE A 351 -8.87 -5.23 20.15
CA PHE A 351 -8.99 -6.38 19.25
C PHE A 351 -10.13 -7.32 19.63
N SER A 352 -10.33 -7.56 20.93
CA SER A 352 -11.43 -8.39 21.44
C SER A 352 -12.80 -7.74 21.21
N ASN A 353 -12.85 -6.41 21.18
CA ASN A 353 -14.06 -5.62 20.95
C ASN A 353 -14.17 -5.12 19.47
N ARG A 354 -13.41 -5.73 18.54
CA ARG A 354 -13.48 -5.34 17.13
C ARG A 354 -14.87 -5.49 16.54
N ILE A 355 -15.22 -4.59 15.64
CA ILE A 355 -16.53 -4.53 15.01
C ILE A 355 -16.49 -5.38 13.73
N VAL A 356 -17.38 -6.38 13.64
CA VAL A 356 -17.57 -7.15 12.40
C VAL A 356 -18.45 -6.35 11.44
N LEU A 357 -17.94 -6.07 10.26
CA LEU A 357 -18.66 -5.33 9.22
C LEU A 357 -19.36 -6.32 8.28
N LYS A 358 -20.65 -6.12 8.08
CA LYS A 358 -21.51 -6.95 7.25
C LYS A 358 -21.84 -6.26 5.94
#